data_1205bae12ce5b746a3c7203fff193350
#
_entry.id   1205bae12ce5b746a3c7203fff193350
#
_cell.length_a   1.000
_cell.length_b   1.000
_cell.length_c   1.000
_cell.angle_alpha   90.00
_cell.angle_beta   90.00
_cell.angle_gamma   90.00
#
_symmetry.space_group_name_H-M   'P 1'
#
loop_
_entity.id
_entity.type
_entity.pdbx_description
1 polymer ?
#
loop_
_entity_poly.entity_id
_entity_poly.type
_entity_poly.pdbx_seq_one_letter_code
_entity_poly.pdbx_strand_id
1 'polypeptide(L)'
;MTNYSEYISEELARKLLDWGYPLYKYGLGGYDGAPCFDIPGPDEPGWEDGDRYKIPTYGEVIDWFSSERGIVITLEPFHTFALKGQIGYAWKISYVVYELGLLVSRTEEDEYQPGDGYGGSFKLTADEAIKFAMTLGDKKEKDIDVNIINEL
;
A
#
# COMPACT_ATOMS: atom_id res chain seq x y z
N MET A 1 -13.62 -13.34 -9.93
CA MET A 1 -12.66 -12.24 -10.07
C MET A 1 -12.38 -11.63 -8.71
N THR A 2 -11.12 -11.47 -8.37
CA THR A 2 -10.75 -10.96 -7.07
C THR A 2 -10.51 -9.44 -7.15
N ASN A 3 -10.84 -8.75 -6.06
CA ASN A 3 -10.61 -7.31 -5.97
C ASN A 3 -9.12 -6.94 -5.99
N TYR A 4 -8.25 -7.90 -5.73
CA TYR A 4 -6.79 -7.70 -5.78
C TYR A 4 -6.28 -7.39 -7.19
N SER A 5 -7.01 -7.77 -8.23
CA SER A 5 -6.65 -7.45 -9.61
C SER A 5 -7.10 -6.06 -10.06
N GLU A 6 -7.83 -5.34 -9.22
CA GLU A 6 -8.21 -3.97 -9.52
C GLU A 6 -7.03 -3.02 -9.33
N TYR A 7 -6.98 -2.00 -10.16
CA TYR A 7 -5.93 -0.98 -10.07
C TYR A 7 -6.21 0.00 -8.94
N ILE A 8 -5.15 0.46 -8.28
CA ILE A 8 -5.28 1.52 -7.29
C ILE A 8 -5.61 2.84 -7.98
N SER A 9 -5.99 3.85 -7.21
CA SER A 9 -6.27 5.17 -7.79
C SER A 9 -4.97 5.87 -8.21
N GLU A 10 -5.08 6.81 -9.15
CA GLU A 10 -3.96 7.65 -9.53
C GLU A 10 -3.42 8.43 -8.33
N GLU A 11 -4.32 8.93 -7.48
CA GLU A 11 -3.94 9.67 -6.29
C GLU A 11 -3.05 8.83 -5.36
N LEU A 12 -3.45 7.58 -5.10
CA LEU A 12 -2.66 6.69 -4.26
C LEU A 12 -1.34 6.33 -4.94
N ALA A 13 -1.35 6.10 -6.26
CA ALA A 13 -0.14 5.80 -7.01
C ALA A 13 0.87 6.95 -6.92
N ARG A 14 0.41 8.19 -7.03
CA ARG A 14 1.28 9.35 -6.88
C ARG A 14 1.88 9.46 -5.48
N LYS A 15 1.08 9.19 -4.46
CA LYS A 15 1.56 9.16 -3.07
C LYS A 15 2.61 8.08 -2.86
N LEU A 16 2.39 6.91 -3.42
CA LEU A 16 3.36 5.81 -3.34
C LEU A 16 4.67 6.18 -4.03
N LEU A 17 4.60 6.81 -5.19
CA LEU A 17 5.79 7.25 -5.91
C LEU A 17 6.59 8.24 -5.06
N ASP A 18 5.94 9.23 -4.49
CA ASP A 18 6.60 10.23 -3.64
C ASP A 18 7.21 9.59 -2.38
N TRP A 19 6.56 8.56 -1.86
CA TRP A 19 7.05 7.82 -0.69
C TRP A 19 8.26 6.94 -1.00
N GLY A 20 8.41 6.51 -2.26
CA GLY A 20 9.53 5.67 -2.67
C GLY A 20 9.17 4.31 -3.22
N TYR A 21 7.88 4.06 -3.47
CA TYR A 21 7.46 2.81 -4.13
C TYR A 21 7.97 2.79 -5.57
N PRO A 22 8.56 1.68 -6.04
CA PRO A 22 9.15 1.61 -7.38
C PRO A 22 8.08 1.36 -8.45
N LEU A 23 7.34 2.40 -8.83
CA LEU A 23 6.40 2.29 -9.93
C LEU A 23 7.12 2.01 -11.24
N TYR A 24 6.52 1.16 -12.07
CA TYR A 24 7.06 0.89 -13.39
C TYR A 24 6.95 2.16 -14.25
N LYS A 25 8.07 2.57 -14.81
CA LYS A 25 8.15 3.72 -15.70
C LYS A 25 8.26 3.23 -17.14
N TYR A 26 7.35 3.67 -18.00
CA TYR A 26 7.39 3.28 -19.40
C TYR A 26 8.56 3.95 -20.10
N GLY A 27 9.19 3.19 -20.98
CA GLY A 27 10.17 3.76 -21.90
C GLY A 27 9.50 4.58 -22.99
N LEU A 28 10.31 5.27 -23.79
CA LEU A 28 9.81 6.06 -24.90
C LEU A 28 8.98 5.20 -25.85
N GLY A 29 7.72 5.61 -26.06
CA GLY A 29 6.80 4.89 -26.92
C GLY A 29 6.21 3.61 -26.35
N GLY A 30 6.59 3.23 -25.12
CA GLY A 30 6.05 2.04 -24.47
C GLY A 30 4.68 2.29 -23.84
N TYR A 31 3.72 1.40 -24.12
CA TYR A 31 2.41 1.47 -23.51
C TYR A 31 1.69 0.14 -23.74
N ASP A 32 1.26 -0.48 -22.67
CA ASP A 32 0.63 -1.80 -22.73
C ASP A 32 -0.90 -1.77 -22.52
N GLY A 33 -1.48 -0.57 -22.49
CA GLY A 33 -2.94 -0.42 -22.30
C GLY A 33 -3.38 -0.34 -20.86
N ALA A 34 -2.49 -0.50 -19.90
CA ALA A 34 -2.83 -0.40 -18.48
C ALA A 34 -3.04 1.06 -18.07
N PRO A 35 -3.78 1.32 -16.98
CA PRO A 35 -3.88 2.67 -16.45
C PRO A 35 -2.51 3.23 -16.11
N CYS A 36 -2.30 4.51 -16.43
CA CYS A 36 -1.03 5.18 -16.19
C CYS A 36 -1.26 6.65 -15.91
N PHE A 37 -0.22 7.34 -15.47
CA PHE A 37 -0.24 8.79 -15.31
C PHE A 37 1.10 9.38 -15.71
N ASP A 38 1.07 10.65 -16.06
CA ASP A 38 2.26 11.36 -16.51
C ASP A 38 2.69 12.41 -15.48
N ILE A 39 4.00 12.53 -15.29
CA ILE A 39 4.57 13.63 -14.54
C ILE A 39 5.32 14.50 -15.54
N PRO A 40 4.91 15.76 -15.74
CA PRO A 40 5.57 16.64 -16.71
C PRO A 40 7.02 16.90 -16.36
N GLY A 41 7.83 17.12 -17.39
CA GLY A 41 9.20 17.56 -17.19
C GLY A 41 9.28 18.94 -16.55
N PRO A 42 10.42 19.27 -15.91
CA PRO A 42 10.53 20.53 -15.17
C PRO A 42 10.51 21.79 -16.03
N ASP A 43 10.92 21.70 -17.28
CA ASP A 43 11.10 22.87 -18.13
C ASP A 43 9.98 23.11 -19.14
N GLU A 44 9.17 22.09 -19.43
CA GLU A 44 8.08 22.20 -20.40
C GLU A 44 6.84 21.48 -19.91
N PRO A 45 5.65 22.10 -20.01
CA PRO A 45 4.40 21.42 -19.69
C PRO A 45 4.01 20.50 -20.84
N GLY A 46 4.44 19.25 -20.75
CA GLY A 46 4.09 18.26 -21.75
C GLY A 46 4.65 16.89 -21.38
N TRP A 47 4.07 15.87 -21.97
CA TRP A 47 4.48 14.50 -21.68
C TRP A 47 5.82 14.13 -22.34
N GLU A 48 6.26 14.89 -23.35
CA GLU A 48 7.45 14.58 -24.13
C GLU A 48 8.73 14.56 -23.30
N ASP A 49 8.82 15.46 -22.32
CA ASP A 49 9.97 15.56 -21.42
C ASP A 49 9.66 15.05 -20.02
N GLY A 50 8.50 14.41 -19.84
CA GLY A 50 8.07 13.89 -18.56
C GLY A 50 8.21 12.38 -18.50
N ASP A 51 7.82 11.84 -17.35
CA ASP A 51 7.83 10.42 -17.09
C ASP A 51 6.40 9.88 -17.06
N ARG A 52 6.20 8.71 -17.64
CA ARG A 52 4.92 8.00 -17.60
C ARG A 52 5.04 6.78 -16.72
N TYR A 53 4.20 6.70 -15.71
CA TYR A 53 4.21 5.61 -14.74
C TYR A 53 2.96 4.76 -14.85
N LYS A 54 3.15 3.44 -14.75
CA LYS A 54 2.05 2.49 -14.72
C LYS A 54 1.44 2.44 -13.33
N ILE A 55 0.11 2.43 -13.27
CA ILE A 55 -0.61 2.28 -12.01
C ILE A 55 -0.68 0.79 -11.67
N PRO A 56 -0.21 0.38 -10.48
CA PRO A 56 -0.24 -1.02 -10.08
C PRO A 56 -1.62 -1.46 -9.60
N THR A 57 -1.81 -2.76 -9.48
CA THR A 57 -2.99 -3.33 -8.83
C THR A 57 -2.81 -3.36 -7.32
N TYR A 58 -3.90 -3.54 -6.60
CA TYR A 58 -3.85 -3.70 -5.14
C TYR A 58 -2.98 -4.89 -4.75
N GLY A 59 -3.12 -6.01 -5.46
CA GLY A 59 -2.33 -7.21 -5.18
C GLY A 59 -0.83 -6.96 -5.33
N GLU A 60 -0.43 -6.24 -6.39
CA GLU A 60 0.98 -5.93 -6.61
C GLU A 60 1.56 -5.08 -5.46
N VAL A 61 0.80 -4.08 -5.00
CA VAL A 61 1.26 -3.21 -3.92
C VAL A 61 1.35 -3.98 -2.61
N ILE A 62 0.32 -4.77 -2.30
CA ILE A 62 0.28 -5.58 -1.07
C ILE A 62 1.44 -6.58 -1.04
N ASP A 63 1.67 -7.27 -2.17
CA ASP A 63 2.77 -8.22 -2.27
C ASP A 63 4.14 -7.54 -2.12
N TRP A 64 4.27 -6.35 -2.67
CA TRP A 64 5.51 -5.60 -2.55
C TRP A 64 5.83 -5.26 -1.09
N PHE A 65 4.85 -4.79 -0.32
CA PHE A 65 5.05 -4.50 1.10
C PHE A 65 5.51 -5.75 1.86
N SER A 66 4.93 -6.90 1.53
CA SER A 66 5.31 -8.14 2.18
C SER A 66 6.74 -8.56 1.84
N SER A 67 7.09 -8.54 0.55
CA SER A 67 8.39 -9.04 0.11
C SER A 67 9.53 -8.05 0.38
N GLU A 68 9.29 -6.76 0.25
CA GLU A 68 10.35 -5.76 0.34
C GLU A 68 10.45 -5.07 1.69
N ARG A 69 9.35 -5.00 2.43
CA ARG A 69 9.32 -4.29 3.71
C ARG A 69 8.97 -5.20 4.89
N GLY A 70 8.62 -6.45 4.64
CA GLY A 70 8.19 -7.35 5.71
C GLY A 70 6.91 -6.92 6.39
N ILE A 71 6.06 -6.17 5.69
CA ILE A 71 4.79 -5.70 6.19
C ILE A 71 3.68 -6.48 5.49
N VAL A 72 2.98 -7.32 6.24
CA VAL A 72 1.95 -8.19 5.68
C VAL A 72 0.58 -7.54 5.87
N ILE A 73 -0.05 -7.20 4.75
CA ILE A 73 -1.39 -6.60 4.72
C ILE A 73 -2.39 -7.68 4.39
N THR A 74 -3.36 -7.88 5.27
CA THR A 74 -4.45 -8.84 5.06
C THR A 74 -5.78 -8.09 5.06
N LEU A 75 -6.63 -8.39 4.09
CA LEU A 75 -7.97 -7.82 4.00
C LEU A 75 -8.96 -8.95 4.21
N GLU A 76 -9.71 -8.89 5.31
CA GLU A 76 -10.66 -9.94 5.70
C GLU A 76 -12.07 -9.57 5.25
N PRO A 77 -12.69 -10.40 4.38
CA PRO A 77 -14.09 -10.19 4.02
C PRO A 77 -15.01 -10.75 5.10
N PHE A 78 -16.13 -10.09 5.31
CA PHE A 78 -17.15 -10.59 6.22
C PHE A 78 -18.52 -10.03 5.83
N HIS A 79 -19.59 -10.68 6.30
CA HIS A 79 -20.95 -10.20 6.06
C HIS A 79 -21.27 -9.08 7.05
N THR A 80 -21.80 -7.98 6.54
CA THR A 80 -22.16 -6.85 7.37
C THR A 80 -23.66 -6.83 7.61
N PHE A 81 -24.07 -6.58 8.85
CA PHE A 81 -25.50 -6.41 9.18
C PHE A 81 -26.04 -5.09 8.67
N ALA A 82 -25.21 -4.06 8.73
CA ALA A 82 -25.61 -2.72 8.29
C ALA A 82 -25.90 -2.67 6.79
N LEU A 83 -25.28 -3.54 6.00
CA LEU A 83 -25.47 -3.59 4.54
C LEU A 83 -26.31 -4.78 4.11
N LYS A 84 -27.16 -5.29 4.96
CA LYS A 84 -28.10 -6.40 4.67
C LYS A 84 -27.40 -7.64 4.11
N GLY A 85 -26.28 -8.02 4.72
CA GLY A 85 -25.53 -9.20 4.31
C GLY A 85 -24.57 -8.98 3.16
N GLN A 86 -24.37 -7.76 2.71
CA GLN A 86 -23.31 -7.47 1.75
C GLN A 86 -21.95 -7.67 2.39
N ILE A 87 -20.94 -7.89 1.55
CA ILE A 87 -19.59 -8.13 2.04
C ILE A 87 -18.89 -6.81 2.32
N GLY A 88 -18.41 -6.66 3.54
CA GLY A 88 -17.51 -5.59 3.93
C GLY A 88 -16.12 -6.16 4.18
N TYR A 89 -15.15 -5.29 4.39
CA TYR A 89 -13.76 -5.67 4.61
C TYR A 89 -13.17 -4.95 5.81
N ALA A 90 -12.26 -5.64 6.50
CA ALA A 90 -11.43 -5.06 7.54
C ALA A 90 -9.98 -5.44 7.26
N TRP A 91 -9.05 -4.54 7.56
CA TRP A 91 -7.64 -4.80 7.34
C TRP A 91 -6.94 -5.23 8.62
N LYS A 92 -5.90 -6.02 8.45
CA LYS A 92 -4.97 -6.41 9.50
C LYS A 92 -3.57 -6.31 8.95
N ILE A 93 -2.66 -5.69 9.68
CA ILE A 93 -1.29 -5.50 9.25
C ILE A 93 -0.34 -6.08 10.29
N SER A 94 0.52 -6.98 9.86
CA SER A 94 1.53 -7.61 10.71
C SER A 94 2.92 -7.18 10.25
N TYR A 95 3.78 -6.87 11.20
CA TYR A 95 5.14 -6.42 10.92
C TYR A 95 6.06 -6.75 12.08
N VAL A 96 7.35 -6.60 11.87
CA VAL A 96 8.36 -6.91 12.88
C VAL A 96 9.15 -5.64 13.19
N VAL A 97 9.37 -5.39 14.47
CA VAL A 97 10.18 -4.26 14.93
C VAL A 97 11.28 -4.77 15.86
N TYR A 98 12.32 -3.96 16.02
CA TYR A 98 13.33 -4.20 17.03
C TYR A 98 12.96 -3.45 18.30
N GLU A 99 12.88 -4.19 19.40
CA GLU A 99 12.67 -3.63 20.73
C GLU A 99 13.68 -4.25 21.68
N LEU A 100 14.48 -3.43 22.34
CA LEU A 100 15.50 -3.88 23.29
C LEU A 100 16.44 -4.94 22.69
N GLY A 101 16.78 -4.78 21.42
CA GLY A 101 17.67 -5.71 20.72
C GLY A 101 17.00 -6.99 20.25
N LEU A 102 15.70 -7.14 20.42
CA LEU A 102 14.96 -8.32 20.01
C LEU A 102 13.97 -8.01 18.89
N LEU A 103 13.78 -8.98 17.99
CA LEU A 103 12.75 -8.90 16.96
C LEU A 103 11.40 -9.24 17.58
N VAL A 104 10.47 -8.32 17.48
CA VAL A 104 9.12 -8.48 18.03
C VAL A 104 8.11 -8.34 16.91
N SER A 105 7.20 -9.31 16.82
CA SER A 105 6.10 -9.25 15.88
C SER A 105 4.99 -8.38 16.45
N ARG A 106 4.45 -7.50 15.62
CA ARG A 106 3.35 -6.62 15.97
C ARG A 106 2.23 -6.77 14.99
N THR A 107 0.99 -6.59 15.46
CA THR A 107 -0.19 -6.62 14.59
C THR A 107 -1.05 -5.42 14.92
N GLU A 108 -1.42 -4.69 13.87
CA GLU A 108 -2.37 -3.60 13.94
C GLU A 108 -3.64 -4.00 13.21
N GLU A 109 -4.78 -3.55 13.69
CA GLU A 109 -6.07 -3.92 13.11
C GLU A 109 -6.91 -2.68 12.81
N ASP A 110 -7.79 -2.86 11.81
CA ASP A 110 -8.77 -1.84 11.46
C ASP A 110 -9.65 -1.51 12.66
N GLU A 111 -10.12 -0.27 12.71
CA GLU A 111 -11.10 0.18 13.69
C GLU A 111 -12.37 -0.68 13.67
N TYR A 112 -12.78 -1.11 12.47
CA TYR A 112 -13.95 -1.98 12.30
C TYR A 112 -13.50 -3.41 12.18
N GLN A 113 -14.03 -4.28 13.04
CA GLN A 113 -13.68 -5.70 13.06
C GLN A 113 -14.85 -6.56 12.58
N PRO A 114 -14.56 -7.78 12.07
CA PRO A 114 -15.63 -8.74 11.76
C PRO A 114 -16.45 -9.00 13.01
N GLY A 115 -17.68 -8.76 13.06
CA GLY A 115 -18.52 -8.90 14.23
C GLY A 115 -19.12 -7.58 14.72
N ASP A 116 -18.53 -6.46 14.33
CA ASP A 116 -19.10 -5.15 14.66
C ASP A 116 -20.28 -4.80 13.75
N GLY A 117 -20.48 -5.54 12.68
CA GLY A 117 -21.56 -5.29 11.75
C GLY A 117 -21.25 -4.20 10.73
N TYR A 118 -20.05 -3.66 10.75
CA TYR A 118 -19.61 -2.60 9.86
C TYR A 118 -18.36 -3.03 9.11
N GLY A 119 -18.19 -2.48 7.93
CA GLY A 119 -17.00 -2.71 7.15
C GLY A 119 -17.02 -1.82 5.91
N GLY A 120 -15.87 -1.44 5.41
CA GLY A 120 -15.74 -0.65 4.21
C GLY A 120 -15.74 -1.50 2.95
N SER A 121 -15.83 -0.85 1.80
CA SER A 121 -15.60 -1.52 0.53
C SER A 121 -14.16 -2.03 0.48
N PHE A 122 -13.88 -2.95 -0.45
CA PHE A 122 -12.51 -3.43 -0.64
C PHE A 122 -11.55 -2.28 -0.90
N LYS A 123 -11.89 -1.40 -1.82
CA LYS A 123 -11.01 -0.28 -2.20
C LYS A 123 -10.72 0.65 -1.03
N LEU A 124 -11.77 1.05 -0.30
CA LEU A 124 -11.60 1.94 0.84
C LEU A 124 -10.71 1.31 1.92
N THR A 125 -10.97 0.05 2.24
CA THR A 125 -10.22 -0.69 3.25
C THR A 125 -8.76 -0.89 2.82
N ALA A 126 -8.56 -1.28 1.57
CA ALA A 126 -7.22 -1.46 1.02
C ALA A 126 -6.42 -0.15 0.98
N ASP A 127 -7.06 0.95 0.59
CA ASP A 127 -6.41 2.26 0.56
C ASP A 127 -5.95 2.68 1.96
N GLU A 128 -6.80 2.48 2.96
CA GLU A 128 -6.45 2.78 4.35
C GLU A 128 -5.28 1.92 4.83
N ALA A 129 -5.33 0.61 4.52
CA ALA A 129 -4.27 -0.31 4.93
C ALA A 129 -2.94 0.04 4.29
N ILE A 130 -2.92 0.38 3.01
CA ILE A 130 -1.71 0.76 2.30
C ILE A 130 -1.14 2.06 2.89
N LYS A 131 -1.98 3.05 3.14
CA LYS A 131 -1.53 4.31 3.76
C LYS A 131 -0.94 4.07 5.14
N PHE A 132 -1.55 3.20 5.92
CA PHE A 132 -1.01 2.83 7.23
C PHE A 132 0.33 2.11 7.10
N ALA A 133 0.45 1.18 6.15
CA ALA A 133 1.71 0.48 5.90
C ALA A 133 2.83 1.44 5.50
N MET A 134 2.53 2.50 4.76
CA MET A 134 3.51 3.52 4.41
C MET A 134 4.08 4.19 5.67
N THR A 135 3.24 4.49 6.64
CA THR A 135 3.72 5.10 7.90
C THR A 135 4.58 4.14 8.71
N LEU A 136 4.25 2.85 8.68
CA LEU A 136 5.06 1.82 9.36
C LEU A 136 6.41 1.65 8.69
N GLY A 137 6.43 1.70 7.36
CA GLY A 137 7.67 1.58 6.60
C GLY A 137 8.68 2.64 6.98
N ASP A 138 8.25 3.89 7.05
CA ASP A 138 9.10 5.00 7.45
C ASP A 138 9.60 4.84 8.89
N LYS A 139 8.70 4.50 9.79
CA LYS A 139 9.01 4.32 11.20
C LYS A 139 9.96 3.15 11.43
N LYS A 140 9.72 2.04 10.72
CA LYS A 140 10.55 0.85 10.82
C LYS A 140 11.99 1.12 10.40
N GLU A 141 12.19 1.86 9.33
CA GLU A 141 13.53 2.20 8.86
C GLU A 141 14.28 3.04 9.89
N LYS A 142 13.60 4.02 10.48
CA LYS A 142 14.20 4.85 11.54
C LYS A 142 14.55 4.05 12.77
N ASP A 143 13.66 3.16 13.20
CA ASP A 143 13.89 2.33 14.39
C ASP A 143 15.05 1.36 14.18
N ILE A 144 15.16 0.77 13.00
CA ILE A 144 16.25 -0.13 12.67
C ILE A 144 17.58 0.60 12.69
N ASP A 145 17.65 1.77 12.05
CA ASP A 145 18.88 2.55 11.99
C ASP A 145 19.37 2.95 13.39
N VAL A 146 18.47 3.44 14.23
CA VAL A 146 18.81 3.83 15.59
C VAL A 146 19.31 2.63 16.41
N ASN A 147 18.63 1.50 16.32
CA ASN A 147 19.01 0.33 17.09
C ASN A 147 20.34 -0.27 16.64
N ILE A 148 20.58 -0.33 15.34
CA ILE A 148 21.84 -0.82 14.79
C ILE A 148 22.99 0.07 15.24
N ILE A 149 22.82 1.38 15.17
CA ILE A 149 23.84 2.34 15.60
C ILE A 149 24.14 2.20 17.09
N ASN A 150 23.10 2.03 17.91
CA ASN A 150 23.26 1.93 19.36
C ASN A 150 23.91 0.63 19.81
N GLU A 151 23.80 -0.44 19.02
CA GLU A 151 24.42 -1.72 19.36
C GLU A 151 25.86 -1.85 18.85
N LEU A 152 26.26 -0.97 17.96
CA LEU A 152 27.63 -0.93 17.46
C LEU A 152 28.53 -0.08 18.38
#